data_ff965625caeedad26de9ff37a8fbc4da
#
_entry.id   ff965625caeedad26de9ff37a8fbc4da
#
_cell.length_a   1.000
_cell.length_b   1.000
_cell.length_c   1.000
_cell.angle_alpha   90.00
_cell.angle_beta   90.00
_cell.angle_gamma   90.00
#
_symmetry.space_group_name_H-M   'P 1'
#
loop_
_entity.id
_entity.type
_entity.pdbx_description
1 polymer ?
#
loop_
_entity_poly.entity_id
_entity_poly.type
_entity_poly.pdbx_seq_one_letter_code
_entity_poly.pdbx_strand_id
1 'polypeptide(L)'
;MPDLPGKFNLVATYGQGEGGLLLAGHTDTVPFDEGGWSKDPFKVTEEGNRLYGLGTIDMKGFFAFIVEALKEVDLKTLSKPLRILATADEETTMAGARAIAAAAEIK
;
A
#
# COMPACT_ATOMS: atom_id res chain seq x y z
N MET A 1 1.90 -15.21 -4.01
CA MET A 1 3.10 -15.66 -3.28
C MET A 1 3.05 -17.18 -3.24
N PRO A 2 4.11 -17.90 -3.66
CA PRO A 2 4.06 -19.36 -3.86
C PRO A 2 3.59 -20.13 -2.63
N ASP A 3 4.06 -19.76 -1.45
CA ASP A 3 3.77 -20.45 -0.19
C ASP A 3 2.49 -19.97 0.52
N LEU A 4 1.80 -19.00 -0.07
CA LEU A 4 0.58 -18.40 0.50
C LEU A 4 -0.47 -18.21 -0.60
N PRO A 5 -1.20 -19.27 -0.97
CA PRO A 5 -2.22 -19.22 -2.01
C PRO A 5 -3.30 -18.17 -1.68
N GLY A 6 -3.68 -17.41 -2.70
CA GLY A 6 -4.67 -16.33 -2.55
C GLY A 6 -4.12 -15.01 -2.00
N LYS A 7 -2.81 -14.92 -1.68
CA LYS A 7 -2.16 -13.69 -1.24
C LYS A 7 -1.18 -13.18 -2.28
N PHE A 8 -1.20 -11.88 -2.52
CA PHE A 8 -0.43 -11.23 -3.56
C PHE A 8 0.22 -9.96 -3.04
N ASN A 9 1.45 -9.71 -3.49
CA ASN A 9 2.03 -8.38 -3.49
C ASN A 9 1.75 -7.73 -4.84
N LEU A 10 1.69 -6.41 -4.87
CA LEU A 10 1.63 -5.63 -6.09
C LEU A 10 2.86 -4.75 -6.18
N VAL A 11 3.53 -4.82 -7.33
CA VAL A 11 4.62 -3.89 -7.68
C VAL A 11 4.21 -3.16 -8.94
N ALA A 12 4.06 -1.84 -8.85
CA ALA A 12 3.86 -0.98 -10.00
C ALA A 12 5.13 -0.18 -10.25
N THR A 13 5.59 -0.17 -11.50
CA THR A 13 6.82 0.54 -11.88
C THR A 13 6.54 1.47 -13.05
N TYR A 14 6.97 2.72 -12.93
CA TYR A 14 7.08 3.66 -14.02
C TYR A 14 8.54 4.00 -14.25
N GLY A 15 8.95 3.99 -15.52
CA GLY A 15 10.34 4.24 -15.92
C GLY A 15 11.19 2.99 -15.87
N GLN A 16 12.48 3.16 -16.17
CA GLN A 16 13.46 2.08 -16.25
C GLN A 16 14.77 2.50 -15.57
N GLY A 17 15.61 1.52 -15.22
CA GLY A 17 16.91 1.74 -14.63
C GLY A 17 16.96 1.40 -13.14
N GLU A 18 18.12 1.66 -12.55
CA GLU A 18 18.39 1.38 -11.15
C GLU A 18 18.11 2.58 -10.24
N GLY A 19 17.83 2.29 -8.97
CA GLY A 19 17.52 3.29 -7.94
C GLY A 19 16.15 3.93 -8.14
N GLY A 20 16.02 5.21 -7.82
CA GLY A 20 14.77 5.96 -7.92
C GLY A 20 14.01 6.05 -6.59
N LEU A 21 12.70 6.24 -6.66
CA LEU A 21 11.83 6.35 -5.50
C LEU A 21 10.98 5.09 -5.35
N LEU A 22 11.02 4.48 -4.17
CA LEU A 22 10.13 3.41 -3.78
C LEU A 22 9.14 3.93 -2.73
N LEU A 23 7.85 3.85 -3.04
CA LEU A 23 6.75 4.12 -2.12
C LEU A 23 6.17 2.76 -1.69
N ALA A 24 6.47 2.33 -0.48
CA ALA A 24 6.10 1.02 0.02
C ALA A 24 5.08 1.12 1.17
N GLY A 25 4.13 0.21 1.16
CA GLY A 25 3.12 0.06 2.21
C GLY A 25 2.48 -1.32 2.17
N HIS A 26 1.51 -1.55 3.07
CA HIS A 26 0.76 -2.80 3.14
C HIS A 26 -0.73 -2.60 2.88
N THR A 27 -1.41 -3.68 2.52
CA THR A 27 -2.84 -3.65 2.16
C THR A 27 -3.74 -4.34 3.19
N ASP A 28 -3.19 -5.11 4.06
CA ASP A 28 -3.90 -5.71 5.17
C ASP A 28 -4.12 -4.71 6.32
N THR A 29 -4.87 -5.11 7.30
CA THR A 29 -5.20 -4.33 8.48
C THR A 29 -5.18 -5.26 9.69
N VAL A 30 -4.99 -4.69 10.87
CA VAL A 30 -5.28 -5.39 12.12
C VAL A 30 -6.74 -5.83 12.16
N PRO A 31 -7.08 -6.89 12.93
CA PRO A 31 -8.48 -7.22 13.19
C PRO A 31 -9.22 -6.03 13.78
N PHE A 32 -10.47 -5.82 13.34
CA PHE A 32 -11.28 -4.75 13.91
C PHE A 32 -11.80 -5.13 15.32
N ASP A 33 -11.88 -4.14 16.19
CA ASP A 33 -12.50 -4.29 17.48
C ASP A 33 -14.02 -4.05 17.36
N GLU A 34 -14.84 -5.07 17.56
CA GLU A 34 -16.29 -5.02 17.42
C GLU A 34 -16.96 -3.98 18.34
N GLY A 35 -16.34 -3.62 19.45
CA GLY A 35 -16.87 -2.65 20.40
C GLY A 35 -16.36 -1.22 20.25
N GLY A 36 -15.30 -1.01 19.48
CA GLY A 36 -14.56 0.25 19.46
C GLY A 36 -14.94 1.25 18.37
N TRP A 37 -15.85 0.90 17.46
CA TRP A 37 -16.16 1.72 16.29
C TRP A 37 -17.48 2.48 16.44
N SER A 38 -17.43 3.79 16.26
CA SER A 38 -18.65 4.65 16.18
C SER A 38 -19.22 4.73 14.76
N LYS A 39 -18.50 4.26 13.76
CA LYS A 39 -18.88 4.18 12.34
C LYS A 39 -18.65 2.75 11.85
N ASP A 40 -19.20 2.38 10.70
CA ASP A 40 -18.93 1.10 10.07
C ASP A 40 -17.45 1.02 9.67
N PRO A 41 -16.63 0.10 10.22
CA PRO A 41 -15.21 -0.01 9.89
C PRO A 41 -14.95 -0.39 8.44
N PHE A 42 -15.89 -1.07 7.77
CA PHE A 42 -15.75 -1.57 6.41
C PHE A 42 -16.27 -0.60 5.35
N LYS A 43 -16.75 0.57 5.76
CA LYS A 43 -17.24 1.61 4.87
C LYS A 43 -16.56 2.93 5.18
N VAL A 44 -15.92 3.52 4.18
CA VAL A 44 -15.38 4.87 4.34
C VAL A 44 -16.51 5.86 4.60
N THR A 45 -16.43 6.55 5.73
CA THR A 45 -17.36 7.60 6.11
C THR A 45 -16.62 8.93 6.19
N GLU A 46 -17.07 9.93 5.44
CA GLU A 46 -16.54 11.28 5.50
C GLU A 46 -17.41 12.13 6.43
N GLU A 47 -16.80 12.76 7.42
CA GLU A 47 -17.48 13.65 8.35
C GLU A 47 -16.52 14.70 8.90
N GLY A 48 -16.87 15.98 8.77
CA GLY A 48 -16.10 17.08 9.36
C GLY A 48 -14.64 17.13 8.89
N ASN A 49 -14.37 16.94 7.61
CA ASN A 49 -13.04 16.90 7.00
C ASN A 49 -12.16 15.74 7.53
N ARG A 50 -12.80 14.65 7.95
CA ARG A 50 -12.14 13.42 8.40
C ARG A 50 -12.71 12.22 7.67
N LEU A 51 -11.85 11.23 7.41
CA LEU A 51 -12.24 9.94 6.86
C LEU A 51 -12.16 8.88 7.95
N TYR A 52 -13.26 8.16 8.16
CA TYR A 52 -13.34 7.05 9.10
C TYR A 52 -13.44 5.73 8.33
N GLY A 53 -12.73 4.72 8.78
CA GLY A 53 -12.73 3.38 8.20
C GLY A 53 -11.47 2.61 8.57
N LEU A 54 -11.56 1.30 8.61
CA LEU A 54 -10.44 0.43 8.93
C LEU A 54 -9.37 0.51 7.82
N GLY A 55 -8.15 0.86 8.19
CA GLY A 55 -7.03 1.06 7.26
C GLY A 55 -6.96 2.46 6.64
N THR A 56 -7.82 3.43 7.01
CA THR A 56 -7.69 4.81 6.51
C THR A 56 -6.39 5.47 6.96
N ILE A 57 -5.91 5.15 8.14
CA ILE A 57 -4.61 5.61 8.68
C ILE A 57 -3.54 4.56 8.44
N ASP A 58 -3.79 3.32 8.82
CA ASP A 58 -2.83 2.22 8.77
C ASP A 58 -3.35 1.08 7.88
N MET A 59 -2.89 1.02 6.62
CA MET A 59 -2.29 2.18 5.96
C MET A 59 -2.79 2.30 4.52
N LYS A 60 -3.99 1.76 4.21
CA LYS A 60 -4.56 1.85 2.85
C LYS A 60 -4.75 3.29 2.37
N GLY A 61 -4.97 4.25 3.28
CA GLY A 61 -5.03 5.68 2.94
C GLY A 61 -3.75 6.20 2.29
N PHE A 62 -2.59 5.63 2.62
CA PHE A 62 -1.32 5.97 1.96
C PHE A 62 -1.37 5.78 0.44
N PHE A 63 -1.98 4.69 -0.03
CA PHE A 63 -2.12 4.44 -1.46
C PHE A 63 -3.08 5.43 -2.13
N ALA A 64 -4.13 5.86 -1.42
CA ALA A 64 -5.01 6.90 -1.93
C ALA A 64 -4.25 8.23 -2.13
N PHE A 65 -3.39 8.61 -1.18
CA PHE A 65 -2.53 9.80 -1.32
C PHE A 65 -1.54 9.66 -2.48
N ILE A 66 -0.96 8.47 -2.69
CA ILE A 66 -0.09 8.24 -3.86
C ILE A 66 -0.88 8.47 -5.15
N VAL A 67 -2.07 7.90 -5.27
CA VAL A 67 -2.91 8.05 -6.48
C VAL A 67 -3.26 9.51 -6.73
N GLU A 68 -3.63 10.26 -5.70
CA GLU A 68 -3.92 11.70 -5.84
C GLU A 68 -2.66 12.48 -6.25
N ALA A 69 -1.53 12.24 -5.60
CA ALA A 69 -0.28 12.92 -5.96
C ALA A 69 0.16 12.64 -7.40
N LEU A 70 -0.04 11.42 -7.89
CA LEU A 70 0.32 11.03 -9.25
C LEU A 70 -0.54 11.72 -10.33
N LYS A 71 -1.70 12.24 -10.00
CA LYS A 71 -2.52 13.04 -10.94
C LYS A 71 -1.87 14.40 -11.24
N GLU A 72 -1.09 14.93 -10.32
CA GLU A 72 -0.43 16.24 -10.42
C GLU A 72 1.00 16.15 -10.96
N VAL A 73 1.55 14.94 -11.12
CA VAL A 73 2.93 14.73 -11.57
C VAL A 73 2.97 14.30 -13.03
N ASP A 74 3.71 15.03 -13.86
CA ASP A 74 4.06 14.52 -15.20
C ASP A 74 5.15 13.45 -15.05
N LEU A 75 4.74 12.20 -15.04
CA LEU A 75 5.64 11.05 -14.88
C LEU A 75 6.73 10.99 -15.95
N LYS A 76 6.52 11.59 -17.14
CA LYS A 76 7.51 11.62 -18.22
C LYS A 76 8.73 12.48 -17.90
N THR A 77 8.62 13.36 -16.91
CA THR A 77 9.73 14.22 -16.47
C THR A 77 10.64 13.54 -15.46
N LEU A 78 10.26 12.36 -14.97
CA LEU A 78 11.07 11.62 -14.00
C LEU A 78 12.34 11.08 -14.65
N SER A 79 13.49 11.43 -14.11
CA SER A 79 14.81 10.95 -14.54
C SER A 79 15.20 9.60 -13.94
N LYS A 80 14.45 9.12 -12.96
CA LYS A 80 14.63 7.87 -12.24
C LYS A 80 13.31 7.13 -12.12
N PRO A 81 13.31 5.80 -12.01
CA PRO A 81 12.06 5.06 -11.85
C PRO A 81 11.32 5.39 -10.56
N LEU A 82 10.00 5.39 -10.65
CA LEU A 82 9.09 5.38 -9.52
C LEU A 82 8.52 3.97 -9.37
N ARG A 83 8.60 3.43 -8.17
CA ARG A 83 8.03 2.12 -7.83
C ARG A 83 7.06 2.27 -6.67
N ILE A 84 5.92 1.59 -6.78
CA ILE A 84 4.93 1.49 -5.71
C ILE A 84 4.85 0.02 -5.34
N LEU A 85 5.05 -0.28 -4.07
CA LEU A 85 4.97 -1.62 -3.52
C LEU A 85 3.83 -1.69 -2.51
N ALA A 86 2.89 -2.58 -2.75
CA ALA A 86 1.83 -2.91 -1.81
C ALA A 86 2.01 -4.37 -1.38
N THR A 87 2.31 -4.58 -0.10
CA THR A 87 2.55 -5.92 0.47
C THR A 87 1.32 -6.45 1.21
N ALA A 88 1.26 -7.76 1.33
CA ALA A 88 0.28 -8.47 2.14
C ALA A 88 0.90 -8.94 3.46
N ASP A 89 0.06 -9.15 4.48
CA ASP A 89 0.41 -9.74 5.79
C ASP A 89 1.47 -8.98 6.58
N GLU A 90 1.49 -7.68 6.50
CA GLU A 90 2.41 -6.86 7.31
C GLU A 90 2.06 -6.99 8.78
N GLU A 91 0.77 -6.90 9.11
CA GLU A 91 0.22 -6.88 10.47
C GLU A 91 0.29 -8.26 11.19
N THR A 92 0.80 -9.27 10.52
CA THR A 92 0.89 -10.62 11.07
C THR A 92 2.29 -11.20 10.93
N THR A 93 2.62 -11.75 9.77
CA THR A 93 3.86 -12.51 9.53
C THR A 93 4.89 -11.73 8.73
N MET A 94 4.55 -10.57 8.17
CA MET A 94 5.34 -9.82 7.19
C MET A 94 5.70 -10.67 5.95
N ALA A 95 4.86 -11.63 5.62
CA ALA A 95 5.16 -12.60 4.54
C ALA A 95 5.33 -11.93 3.18
N GLY A 96 4.55 -10.89 2.90
CA GLY A 96 4.67 -10.10 1.68
C GLY A 96 6.03 -9.44 1.53
N ALA A 97 6.48 -8.74 2.57
CA ALA A 97 7.78 -8.07 2.56
C ALA A 97 8.94 -9.08 2.45
N ARG A 98 8.86 -10.20 3.16
CA ARG A 98 9.86 -11.28 3.08
C ARG A 98 9.94 -11.89 1.68
N ALA A 99 8.79 -12.10 1.02
CA ALA A 99 8.75 -12.64 -0.34
C ALA A 99 9.43 -11.70 -1.35
N ILE A 100 9.17 -10.39 -1.26
CA ILE A 100 9.83 -9.39 -2.12
C ILE A 100 11.34 -9.35 -1.86
N ALA A 101 11.76 -9.34 -0.61
CA ALA A 101 13.18 -9.33 -0.26
C ALA A 101 13.91 -10.58 -0.77
N ALA A 102 13.28 -11.75 -0.68
CA ALA A 102 13.83 -13.01 -1.17
C ALA A 102 13.92 -13.06 -2.71
N ALA A 103 12.94 -12.49 -3.40
CA ALA A 103 12.92 -12.45 -4.87
C ALA A 103 13.92 -11.43 -5.47
N ALA A 104 14.47 -10.52 -4.66
CA ALA A 104 15.34 -9.41 -5.10
C ALA A 104 14.74 -8.61 -6.28
N GLU A 105 13.42 -8.49 -6.31
CA GLU A 105 12.68 -7.88 -7.44
C GLU A 105 12.81 -6.35 -7.46
N ILE A 106 13.26 -5.74 -6.37
CA ILE A 106 13.44 -4.30 -6.25
C ILE A 106 14.93 -3.99 -6.13
N LYS A 107 15.47 -3.38 -7.17
CA LYS A 107 16.86 -2.92 -7.25
C LYS A 107 16.92 -1.41 -7.37
#